data_c852b465fa6a4b798b02a66572f0be43
#
_entry.id   c852b465fa6a4b798b02a66572f0be43
#
_cell.length_a   1.000
_cell.length_b   1.000
_cell.length_c   1.000
_cell.angle_alpha   90.00
_cell.angle_beta   90.00
_cell.angle_gamma   90.00
#
_symmetry.space_group_name_H-M   'P 1'
#
loop_
_entity.id
_entity.type
_entity.pdbx_description
1 polymer ?
#
loop_
_entity_poly.entity_id
_entity_poly.type
_entity_poly.pdbx_seq_one_letter_code
_entity_poly.pdbx_strand_id
1 'polypeptide(L)'
;MAVSNRRIDPTDLRRVHVLTAQRFPHEYLDEGLGAIGLFLHDPPKNAGYRSTPANSITFASTGFDGIHFGSLTDGDLIDPMSPVVITIPMAFEAPNYIVGQTLYDFLCLGCRHGYSNLGNLHLNFEATIEHYQSPPDDFYDERSRDILQTMTDELSLTSWPDVPGRFLDLQSRIIPMLRMPANS
;
A
#
# COMPACT_ATOMS: atom_id res chain seq x y z
N MET A 1 20.44 2.17 8.61
CA MET A 1 19.51 1.84 9.72
C MET A 1 18.87 0.49 9.46
N ALA A 2 18.81 -0.39 10.45
CA ALA A 2 18.20 -1.71 10.27
C ALA A 2 16.70 -1.55 10.04
N VAL A 3 16.20 -2.04 8.92
CA VAL A 3 14.75 -2.21 8.69
C VAL A 3 14.27 -3.17 9.77
N SER A 4 13.27 -2.78 10.53
CA SER A 4 12.65 -3.69 11.50
C SER A 4 12.14 -4.91 10.73
N ASN A 5 12.70 -6.08 10.99
CA ASN A 5 12.28 -7.36 10.39
C ASN A 5 10.97 -7.88 11.02
N ARG A 6 10.08 -6.96 11.42
CA ARG A 6 8.79 -7.34 11.96
C ARG A 6 7.93 -7.96 10.86
N ARG A 7 7.44 -9.16 11.11
CA ARG A 7 6.52 -9.85 10.21
C ARG A 7 5.09 -9.49 10.61
N ILE A 8 4.36 -8.88 9.68
CA ILE A 8 2.91 -8.70 9.73
C ILE A 8 2.35 -9.54 8.60
N ASP A 9 1.38 -10.38 8.88
CA ASP A 9 0.73 -11.18 7.85
C ASP A 9 -0.66 -10.60 7.47
N PRO A 10 -1.28 -11.09 6.39
CA PRO A 10 -2.59 -10.62 5.96
C PRO A 10 -3.70 -10.79 7.00
N THR A 11 -3.56 -11.75 7.94
CA THR A 11 -4.55 -11.95 9.00
C THR A 11 -4.48 -10.85 10.05
N ASP A 12 -3.29 -10.32 10.35
CA ASP A 12 -3.12 -9.15 11.22
C ASP A 12 -3.80 -7.92 10.62
N LEU A 13 -3.59 -7.69 9.31
CA LEU A 13 -4.20 -6.57 8.61
C LEU A 13 -5.74 -6.69 8.59
N ARG A 14 -6.25 -7.90 8.36
CA ARG A 14 -7.69 -8.18 8.39
C ARG A 14 -8.28 -7.98 9.79
N ARG A 15 -7.57 -8.41 10.85
CA ARG A 15 -7.96 -8.18 12.24
C ARG A 15 -8.08 -6.69 12.54
N VAL A 16 -7.12 -5.88 12.11
CA VAL A 16 -7.16 -4.42 12.31
C VAL A 16 -8.30 -3.80 11.49
N HIS A 17 -8.57 -4.26 10.27
CA HIS A 17 -9.72 -3.81 9.48
C HIS A 17 -11.04 -4.04 10.22
N VAL A 18 -11.27 -5.25 10.75
CA VAL A 18 -12.49 -5.57 11.53
C VAL A 18 -12.58 -4.71 12.79
N LEU A 19 -11.48 -4.55 13.51
CA LEU A 19 -11.42 -3.73 14.72
C LEU A 19 -11.80 -2.26 14.41
N THR A 20 -11.23 -1.68 13.36
CA THR A 20 -11.50 -0.29 12.97
C THR A 20 -12.92 -0.11 12.45
N ALA A 21 -13.46 -1.07 11.69
CA ALA A 21 -14.84 -1.05 11.23
C ALA A 21 -15.84 -1.08 12.41
N GLN A 22 -15.58 -1.89 13.43
CA GLN A 22 -16.43 -1.97 14.63
C GLN A 22 -16.32 -0.73 15.51
N ARG A 23 -15.12 -0.17 15.65
CA ARG A 23 -14.87 0.99 16.51
C ARG A 23 -15.33 2.30 15.89
N PHE A 24 -15.24 2.42 14.56
CA PHE A 24 -15.56 3.61 13.78
C PHE A 24 -16.57 3.27 12.66
N PRO A 25 -17.79 2.85 13.01
CA PRO A 25 -18.77 2.41 12.00
C PRO A 25 -19.14 3.56 11.05
N HIS A 26 -19.33 3.20 9.78
CA HIS A 26 -19.75 4.12 8.73
C HIS A 26 -20.73 3.43 7.79
N GLU A 27 -21.66 4.20 7.20
CA GLU A 27 -22.76 3.66 6.38
C GLU A 27 -22.35 3.40 4.91
N TYR A 28 -21.12 3.73 4.52
CA TYR A 28 -20.65 3.66 3.13
C TYR A 28 -19.48 2.67 2.93
N LEU A 29 -19.04 2.57 1.65
CA LEU A 29 -18.01 1.62 1.20
C LEU A 29 -16.61 1.80 1.82
N ASP A 30 -16.35 2.92 2.49
CA ASP A 30 -15.07 3.25 3.14
C ASP A 30 -14.97 2.74 4.60
N GLU A 31 -15.61 1.61 4.89
CA GLU A 31 -15.56 0.98 6.20
C GLU A 31 -14.14 0.54 6.58
N GLY A 32 -13.80 0.66 7.85
CA GLY A 32 -12.51 0.25 8.40
C GLY A 32 -11.33 0.89 7.68
N LEU A 33 -10.38 0.10 7.23
CA LEU A 33 -9.18 0.58 6.53
C LEU A 33 -9.47 1.21 5.15
N GLY A 34 -10.67 1.04 4.59
CA GLY A 34 -11.10 1.72 3.36
C GLY A 34 -11.07 3.23 3.49
N ALA A 35 -11.40 3.79 4.67
CA ALA A 35 -11.37 5.21 4.96
C ALA A 35 -9.99 5.87 4.76
N ILE A 36 -8.92 5.09 4.83
CA ILE A 36 -7.54 5.54 4.64
C ILE A 36 -6.95 5.07 3.30
N GLY A 37 -7.81 4.64 2.35
CA GLY A 37 -7.39 4.19 1.02
C GLY A 37 -6.78 2.79 0.99
N LEU A 38 -7.19 1.90 1.88
CA LEU A 38 -6.73 0.52 1.92
C LEU A 38 -7.93 -0.45 1.93
N PHE A 39 -8.57 -0.61 0.77
CA PHE A 39 -9.69 -1.52 0.55
C PHE A 39 -9.17 -2.94 0.37
N LEU A 40 -9.32 -3.79 1.39
CA LEU A 40 -8.81 -5.15 1.37
C LEU A 40 -9.59 -6.05 0.41
N HIS A 41 -8.90 -6.88 -0.34
CA HIS A 41 -9.47 -7.89 -1.22
C HIS A 41 -9.57 -9.25 -0.52
N ASP A 42 -10.71 -9.91 -0.64
CA ASP A 42 -10.96 -11.25 -0.11
C ASP A 42 -11.71 -12.13 -1.12
N PRO A 43 -11.12 -13.20 -1.64
CA PRO A 43 -9.72 -13.59 -1.47
C PRO A 43 -8.75 -12.67 -2.25
N PRO A 44 -7.49 -12.55 -1.81
CA PRO A 44 -6.45 -11.89 -2.59
C PRO A 44 -6.20 -12.67 -3.89
N LYS A 45 -6.06 -11.95 -5.01
CA LYS A 45 -5.76 -12.55 -6.33
C LYS A 45 -5.12 -11.52 -7.24
N ASN A 46 -4.42 -11.94 -8.29
CA ASN A 46 -3.93 -11.02 -9.30
C ASN A 46 -5.09 -10.20 -9.90
N ALA A 47 -4.95 -8.87 -10.00
CA ALA A 47 -6.02 -7.99 -10.49
C ALA A 47 -6.29 -8.13 -12.00
N GLY A 48 -5.35 -8.72 -12.75
CA GLY A 48 -5.55 -9.08 -14.16
C GLY A 48 -5.48 -7.94 -15.15
N TYR A 49 -5.06 -6.71 -14.74
CA TYR A 49 -4.79 -5.64 -15.70
C TYR A 49 -3.51 -5.96 -16.47
N ARG A 50 -3.38 -5.45 -17.69
CA ARG A 50 -2.14 -5.56 -18.49
C ARG A 50 -0.93 -4.95 -17.82
N SER A 51 -1.16 -3.94 -16.97
CA SER A 51 -0.14 -3.26 -16.15
C SER A 51 0.17 -4.00 -14.85
N THR A 52 -0.64 -4.97 -14.41
CA THR A 52 -0.40 -5.73 -13.19
C THR A 52 0.70 -6.75 -13.41
N PRO A 53 1.78 -6.76 -12.62
CA PRO A 53 2.81 -7.79 -12.75
C PRO A 53 2.24 -9.20 -12.57
N ALA A 54 2.63 -10.12 -13.46
CA ALA A 54 2.15 -11.50 -13.42
C ALA A 54 2.59 -12.25 -12.15
N ASN A 55 3.72 -11.82 -11.54
CA ASN A 55 4.21 -12.33 -10.27
C ASN A 55 3.75 -11.50 -9.07
N SER A 56 2.51 -11.01 -9.07
CA SER A 56 1.94 -10.30 -7.93
C SER A 56 0.56 -10.86 -7.53
N ILE A 57 0.29 -10.87 -6.24
CA ILE A 57 -1.02 -11.14 -5.65
C ILE A 57 -1.56 -9.84 -5.08
N THR A 58 -2.62 -9.31 -5.69
CA THR A 58 -3.30 -8.10 -5.23
C THR A 58 -4.08 -8.39 -3.94
N PHE A 59 -3.78 -7.64 -2.89
CA PHE A 59 -4.42 -7.80 -1.57
C PHE A 59 -5.27 -6.60 -1.15
N ALA A 60 -5.06 -5.44 -1.79
CA ALA A 60 -5.83 -4.23 -1.50
C ALA A 60 -5.88 -3.30 -2.72
N SER A 61 -6.76 -2.30 -2.66
CA SER A 61 -6.84 -1.20 -3.64
C SER A 61 -7.06 0.13 -2.93
N THR A 62 -6.89 1.24 -3.66
CA THR A 62 -7.23 2.57 -3.15
C THR A 62 -8.74 2.85 -3.20
N GLY A 63 -9.52 1.98 -3.83
CA GLY A 63 -10.95 2.15 -4.09
C GLY A 63 -11.27 2.95 -5.36
N PHE A 64 -10.27 3.50 -6.07
CA PHE A 64 -10.45 4.35 -7.25
C PHE A 64 -9.60 3.87 -8.43
N ASP A 65 -10.10 4.07 -9.65
CA ASP A 65 -9.39 3.95 -10.94
C ASP A 65 -8.63 2.62 -11.15
N GLY A 66 -9.03 1.56 -10.45
CA GLY A 66 -8.35 0.27 -10.50
C GLY A 66 -6.96 0.25 -9.88
N ILE A 67 -6.55 1.32 -9.17
CA ILE A 67 -5.25 1.39 -8.48
C ILE A 67 -5.22 0.38 -7.34
N HIS A 68 -4.20 -0.48 -7.34
CA HIS A 68 -4.14 -1.60 -6.40
C HIS A 68 -2.73 -1.91 -5.92
N PHE A 69 -2.67 -2.60 -4.76
CA PHE A 69 -1.45 -3.02 -4.08
C PHE A 69 -1.31 -4.53 -4.17
N GLY A 70 -0.17 -5.00 -4.61
CA GLY A 70 0.16 -6.42 -4.74
C GLY A 70 1.45 -6.79 -4.01
N SER A 71 1.47 -7.99 -3.43
CA SER A 71 2.70 -8.62 -2.93
C SER A 71 3.37 -9.36 -4.09
N LEU A 72 4.66 -9.09 -4.34
CA LEU A 72 5.43 -9.79 -5.35
C LEU A 72 5.77 -11.20 -4.84
N THR A 73 5.24 -12.22 -5.51
CA THR A 73 5.42 -13.62 -5.10
C THR A 73 5.39 -14.54 -6.31
N ASP A 74 6.08 -15.67 -6.25
CA ASP A 74 5.99 -16.75 -7.24
C ASP A 74 4.91 -17.79 -6.88
N GLY A 75 4.27 -17.63 -5.72
CA GLY A 75 3.21 -18.52 -5.23
C GLY A 75 1.81 -17.92 -5.39
N ASP A 76 0.82 -18.67 -4.92
CA ASP A 76 -0.60 -18.28 -4.96
C ASP A 76 -1.05 -17.54 -3.69
N LEU A 77 -0.15 -17.29 -2.75
CA LEU A 77 -0.42 -16.64 -1.48
C LEU A 77 0.45 -15.39 -1.30
N ILE A 78 -0.08 -14.44 -0.54
CA ILE A 78 0.70 -13.28 -0.10
C ILE A 78 1.85 -13.76 0.77
N ASP A 79 3.07 -13.35 0.40
CA ASP A 79 4.23 -13.50 1.27
C ASP A 79 4.49 -12.17 1.99
N PRO A 80 4.31 -12.12 3.33
CA PRO A 80 4.52 -10.90 4.11
C PRO A 80 5.93 -10.31 4.03
N MET A 81 6.91 -11.11 3.62
CA MET A 81 8.31 -10.71 3.50
C MET A 81 8.67 -10.27 2.07
N SER A 82 7.75 -10.41 1.14
CA SER A 82 7.94 -10.00 -0.25
C SER A 82 7.63 -8.52 -0.46
N PRO A 83 8.25 -7.88 -1.47
CA PRO A 83 7.99 -6.49 -1.81
C PRO A 83 6.53 -6.23 -2.18
N VAL A 84 6.09 -5.01 -1.86
CA VAL A 84 4.76 -4.52 -2.24
C VAL A 84 4.90 -3.56 -3.41
N VAL A 85 4.14 -3.83 -4.47
CA VAL A 85 4.00 -2.99 -5.65
C VAL A 85 2.64 -2.30 -5.65
N ILE A 86 2.61 -1.00 -5.95
CA ILE A 86 1.39 -0.33 -6.40
C ILE A 86 1.35 -0.37 -7.92
N THR A 87 0.19 -0.73 -8.48
CA THR A 87 -0.10 -0.66 -9.90
C THR A 87 -1.15 0.41 -10.16
N ILE A 88 -0.84 1.32 -11.08
CA ILE A 88 -1.70 2.42 -11.52
C ILE A 88 -2.06 2.17 -12.99
N PRO A 89 -3.19 1.51 -13.29
CA PRO A 89 -3.49 1.04 -14.65
C PRO A 89 -3.55 2.13 -15.71
N MET A 90 -3.84 3.37 -15.32
CA MET A 90 -3.91 4.52 -16.24
C MET A 90 -2.55 5.15 -16.55
N ALA A 91 -1.48 4.77 -15.85
CA ALA A 91 -0.13 5.28 -16.07
C ALA A 91 0.56 4.46 -17.18
N PHE A 92 0.38 4.83 -18.43
CA PHE A 92 0.82 4.03 -19.59
C PHE A 92 2.33 3.80 -19.66
N GLU A 93 3.16 4.76 -19.22
CA GLU A 93 4.63 4.67 -19.31
C GLU A 93 5.26 3.98 -18.11
N ALA A 94 4.76 4.28 -16.89
CA ALA A 94 5.30 3.76 -15.65
C ALA A 94 4.16 3.38 -14.68
N PRO A 95 3.46 2.27 -14.91
CA PRO A 95 2.29 1.90 -14.10
C PRO A 95 2.63 1.33 -12.72
N ASN A 96 3.88 0.96 -12.47
CA ASN A 96 4.27 0.21 -11.28
C ASN A 96 5.34 0.93 -10.47
N TYR A 97 5.11 1.04 -9.16
CA TYR A 97 6.09 1.56 -8.19
C TYR A 97 6.19 0.61 -7.00
N ILE A 98 7.39 0.44 -6.46
CA ILE A 98 7.58 -0.35 -5.24
C ILE A 98 7.36 0.55 -4.04
N VAL A 99 6.40 0.18 -3.20
CA VAL A 99 5.95 0.99 -2.06
C VAL A 99 6.31 0.37 -0.70
N GLY A 100 7.02 -0.74 -0.70
CA GLY A 100 7.55 -1.39 0.49
C GLY A 100 8.40 -2.58 0.16
N GLN A 101 9.42 -2.85 0.96
CA GLN A 101 10.24 -4.07 0.84
C GLN A 101 9.53 -5.30 1.42
N THR A 102 8.58 -5.09 2.33
CA THR A 102 7.74 -6.09 2.96
C THR A 102 6.35 -5.49 3.18
N LEU A 103 5.37 -6.30 3.56
CA LEU A 103 4.05 -5.79 3.94
C LEU A 103 4.16 -4.81 5.13
N TYR A 104 4.96 -5.12 6.15
CA TYR A 104 5.20 -4.20 7.27
C TYR A 104 5.76 -2.86 6.79
N ASP A 105 6.75 -2.89 5.91
CA ASP A 105 7.40 -1.71 5.38
C ASP A 105 6.45 -0.83 4.54
N PHE A 106 5.60 -1.44 3.75
CA PHE A 106 4.50 -0.73 3.04
C PHE A 106 3.55 -0.04 4.04
N LEU A 107 3.15 -0.74 5.10
CA LEU A 107 2.27 -0.15 6.10
C LEU A 107 2.94 1.02 6.83
N CYS A 108 4.25 0.95 7.06
CA CYS A 108 5.03 2.05 7.63
C CYS A 108 5.07 3.29 6.73
N LEU A 109 5.07 3.15 5.39
CA LEU A 109 5.00 4.29 4.47
C LEU A 109 3.70 5.07 4.65
N GLY A 110 2.57 4.36 4.72
CA GLY A 110 1.23 4.98 4.77
C GLY A 110 0.73 5.30 6.18
N CYS A 111 1.44 4.94 7.26
CA CYS A 111 0.91 5.01 8.63
C CYS A 111 0.56 6.42 9.13
N ARG A 112 1.02 7.49 8.45
CA ARG A 112 0.75 8.89 8.79
C ARG A 112 -0.19 9.58 7.81
N HIS A 113 -0.18 9.17 6.54
CA HIS A 113 -0.82 9.85 5.43
C HIS A 113 -1.86 8.98 4.70
N GLY A 114 -2.12 7.74 5.18
CA GLY A 114 -2.94 6.77 4.47
C GLY A 114 -2.32 6.35 3.14
N TYR A 115 -3.14 5.75 2.26
CA TYR A 115 -2.64 5.09 1.05
C TYR A 115 -3.22 5.67 -0.24
N SER A 116 -4.27 6.51 -0.17
CA SER A 116 -4.96 7.04 -1.35
C SER A 116 -4.03 7.88 -2.23
N ASN A 117 -3.21 8.74 -1.63
CA ASN A 117 -2.32 9.65 -2.36
C ASN A 117 -1.19 8.94 -3.13
N LEU A 118 -0.89 7.67 -2.82
CA LEU A 118 0.07 6.89 -3.61
C LEU A 118 -0.37 6.73 -5.08
N GLY A 119 -1.66 6.84 -5.35
CA GLY A 119 -2.18 6.88 -6.72
C GLY A 119 -1.69 8.06 -7.56
N ASN A 120 -1.20 9.13 -6.95
CA ASN A 120 -0.68 10.32 -7.64
C ASN A 120 0.79 10.20 -8.09
N LEU A 121 1.48 9.09 -7.75
CA LEU A 121 2.89 8.89 -8.13
C LEU A 121 3.14 9.06 -9.63
N HIS A 122 2.20 8.68 -10.48
CA HIS A 122 2.31 8.82 -11.94
C HIS A 122 2.05 10.25 -12.46
N LEU A 123 1.31 11.07 -11.70
CA LEU A 123 0.99 12.46 -12.08
C LEU A 123 2.07 13.43 -11.62
N ASN A 124 2.50 13.30 -10.37
CA ASN A 124 3.52 14.15 -9.78
C ASN A 124 4.30 13.37 -8.71
N PHE A 125 5.32 12.66 -9.17
CA PHE A 125 6.17 11.84 -8.33
C PHE A 125 6.78 12.62 -7.18
N GLU A 126 7.43 13.75 -7.47
CA GLU A 126 8.16 14.56 -6.47
C GLU A 126 7.23 15.09 -5.38
N ALA A 127 6.09 15.68 -5.76
CA ALA A 127 5.12 16.19 -4.79
C ALA A 127 4.49 15.07 -3.95
N THR A 128 4.27 13.88 -4.53
CA THR A 128 3.76 12.73 -3.79
C THR A 128 4.78 12.26 -2.75
N ILE A 129 6.05 12.15 -3.12
CA ILE A 129 7.13 11.76 -2.19
C ILE A 129 7.30 12.79 -1.09
N GLU A 130 7.26 14.09 -1.41
CA GLU A 130 7.33 15.17 -0.43
C GLU A 130 6.16 15.15 0.56
N HIS A 131 4.93 14.85 0.09
CA HIS A 131 3.77 14.67 0.95
C HIS A 131 4.01 13.58 1.99
N TYR A 132 4.53 12.40 1.60
CA TYR A 132 4.81 11.30 2.55
C TYR A 132 6.00 11.58 3.48
N GLN A 133 6.93 12.45 3.10
CA GLN A 133 8.04 12.91 3.95
C GLN A 133 7.61 13.96 4.98
N SER A 134 6.63 14.78 4.65
CA SER A 134 6.17 15.91 5.45
C SER A 134 5.43 15.48 6.73
N PRO A 135 5.24 16.38 7.72
CA PRO A 135 4.29 16.14 8.81
C PRO A 135 2.88 15.88 8.27
N PRO A 136 2.05 15.09 9.00
CA PRO A 136 0.66 14.89 8.62
C PRO A 136 -0.06 16.24 8.46
N ASP A 137 -0.83 16.35 7.41
CA ASP A 137 -1.72 17.50 7.15
C ASP A 137 -3.17 17.21 7.61
N ASP A 138 -4.05 18.17 7.42
CA ASP A 138 -5.48 18.06 7.76
C ASP A 138 -6.31 17.41 6.62
N PHE A 139 -5.67 16.67 5.71
CA PHE A 139 -6.35 16.04 4.57
C PHE A 139 -7.43 15.04 5.02
N TYR A 140 -7.15 14.28 6.07
CA TYR A 140 -8.11 13.32 6.62
C TYR A 140 -9.00 13.95 7.71
N ASP A 141 -10.26 13.55 7.73
CA ASP A 141 -11.18 13.84 8.83
C ASP A 141 -10.72 13.16 10.14
N GLU A 142 -11.39 13.51 11.23
CA GLU A 142 -11.07 12.98 12.57
C GLU A 142 -11.17 11.45 12.61
N ARG A 143 -12.20 10.87 11.98
CA ARG A 143 -12.41 9.41 11.91
C ARG A 143 -11.25 8.70 11.21
N SER A 144 -10.83 9.20 10.08
CA SER A 144 -9.72 8.62 9.30
C SER A 144 -8.40 8.71 10.05
N ARG A 145 -8.16 9.81 10.77
CA ARG A 145 -6.98 9.97 11.65
C ARG A 145 -6.99 8.96 12.80
N ASP A 146 -8.14 8.73 13.42
CA ASP A 146 -8.30 7.73 14.49
C ASP A 146 -8.07 6.30 13.98
N ILE A 147 -8.49 6.00 12.75
CA ILE A 147 -8.22 4.71 12.09
C ILE A 147 -6.72 4.55 11.83
N LEU A 148 -6.04 5.57 11.31
CA LEU A 148 -4.59 5.57 11.11
C LEU A 148 -3.84 5.36 12.43
N GLN A 149 -4.23 6.07 13.49
CA GLN A 149 -3.63 5.91 14.81
C GLN A 149 -3.86 4.51 15.36
N THR A 150 -5.10 4.00 15.27
CA THR A 150 -5.42 2.63 15.73
C THR A 150 -4.58 1.58 14.99
N MET A 151 -4.47 1.68 13.66
CA MET A 151 -3.65 0.78 12.86
C MET A 151 -2.17 0.87 13.26
N THR A 152 -1.66 2.08 13.46
CA THR A 152 -0.28 2.35 13.86
C THR A 152 0.04 1.71 15.20
N ASP A 153 -0.83 1.85 16.19
CA ASP A 153 -0.65 1.29 17.53
C ASP A 153 -0.74 -0.24 17.52
N GLU A 154 -1.78 -0.80 16.91
CA GLU A 154 -2.02 -2.25 16.84
C GLU A 154 -0.89 -3.01 16.12
N LEU A 155 -0.34 -2.42 15.07
CA LEU A 155 0.73 -3.02 14.28
C LEU A 155 2.12 -2.48 14.66
N SER A 156 2.21 -1.53 15.60
CA SER A 156 3.44 -0.84 16.04
C SER A 156 4.25 -0.32 14.85
N LEU A 157 3.58 0.44 13.98
CA LEU A 157 4.19 0.99 12.77
C LEU A 157 5.08 2.19 13.11
N THR A 158 6.11 2.40 12.30
CA THR A 158 7.01 3.56 12.40
C THR A 158 7.21 4.12 10.99
N SER A 159 6.88 5.39 10.80
CA SER A 159 7.05 6.04 9.49
C SER A 159 8.50 6.00 8.99
N TRP A 160 8.67 5.97 7.68
CA TRP A 160 9.99 6.02 7.08
C TRP A 160 10.70 7.35 7.43
N PRO A 161 11.95 7.30 7.92
CA PRO A 161 12.69 8.52 8.27
C PRO A 161 13.20 9.30 7.05
N ASP A 162 13.39 8.62 5.93
CA ASP A 162 13.86 9.16 4.64
C ASP A 162 13.02 8.53 3.53
N VAL A 163 11.90 9.14 3.21
CA VAL A 163 10.99 8.65 2.17
C VAL A 163 11.64 8.76 0.78
N PRO A 164 12.24 9.90 0.37
CA PRO A 164 12.84 10.01 -0.95
C PRO A 164 13.95 9.00 -1.21
N GLY A 165 14.93 8.91 -0.30
CA GLY A 165 16.07 8.00 -0.46
C GLY A 165 15.64 6.53 -0.46
N ARG A 166 14.73 6.14 0.44
CA ARG A 166 14.21 4.78 0.49
C ARG A 166 13.39 4.43 -0.74
N PHE A 167 12.56 5.34 -1.22
CA PHE A 167 11.75 5.12 -2.41
C PHE A 167 12.64 4.86 -3.64
N LEU A 168 13.65 5.71 -3.87
CA LEU A 168 14.60 5.54 -4.99
C LEU A 168 15.36 4.22 -4.90
N ASP A 169 15.83 3.84 -3.71
CA ASP A 169 16.51 2.55 -3.48
C ASP A 169 15.61 1.37 -3.86
N LEU A 170 14.36 1.37 -3.40
CA LEU A 170 13.38 0.31 -3.72
C LEU A 170 13.10 0.21 -5.22
N GLN A 171 12.89 1.35 -5.92
CA GLN A 171 12.66 1.35 -7.36
C GLN A 171 13.85 0.72 -8.09
N SER A 172 15.07 1.17 -7.80
CA SER A 172 16.28 0.71 -8.50
C SER A 172 16.54 -0.78 -8.36
N ARG A 173 16.25 -1.35 -7.19
CA ARG A 173 16.52 -2.75 -6.88
C ARG A 173 15.42 -3.72 -7.31
N ILE A 174 14.17 -3.30 -7.23
CA ILE A 174 13.04 -4.24 -7.28
C ILE A 174 12.24 -4.12 -8.59
N ILE A 175 12.12 -2.93 -9.19
CA ILE A 175 11.42 -2.78 -10.49
C ILE A 175 11.91 -3.78 -11.54
N PRO A 176 13.22 -4.07 -11.67
CA PRO A 176 13.72 -5.08 -12.63
C PRO A 176 13.23 -6.52 -12.37
N MET A 177 12.66 -6.79 -11.19
CA MET A 177 12.14 -8.11 -10.81
C MET A 177 10.67 -8.32 -11.22
N LEU A 178 9.99 -7.27 -11.69
CA LEU A 178 8.60 -7.35 -12.13
C LEU A 178 8.53 -8.20 -13.41
N ARG A 179 7.60 -9.16 -13.42
CA ARG A 179 7.28 -9.96 -14.61
C ARG A 179 5.99 -9.44 -15.20
N MET A 180 6.09 -8.65 -16.26
CA MET A 180 4.90 -8.14 -16.92
C MET A 180 4.21 -9.27 -17.71
N PRO A 181 2.86 -9.25 -17.81
CA PRO A 181 2.13 -10.18 -18.66
C PRO A 181 2.67 -10.14 -20.10
N ALA A 182 2.78 -11.32 -20.76
CA ALA A 182 3.11 -11.37 -22.16
C ALA A 182 2.06 -10.58 -22.96
N ASN A 183 2.52 -9.73 -23.87
CA ASN A 183 1.61 -9.03 -24.78
C ASN A 183 0.86 -10.08 -25.61
N SER A 184 -0.42 -10.27 -25.31
CA SER A 184 -1.34 -11.09 -26.08
C SER A 184 -2.01 -10.24 -27.17
#